data_ed20cc5a17f053df279684bb447056b4
#
_entry.id   ed20cc5a17f053df279684bb447056b4
#
_cell.length_a   1.000
_cell.length_b   1.000
_cell.length_c   1.000
_cell.angle_alpha   90.00
_cell.angle_beta   90.00
_cell.angle_gamma   90.00
#
_symmetry.space_group_name_H-M   'P 1'
#
loop_
_entity.id
_entity.type
_entity.pdbx_description
1 polymer ?
#
loop_
_entity_poly.entity_id
_entity_poly.type
_entity_poly.pdbx_seq_one_letter_code
_entity_poly.pdbx_strand_id
1 'polypeptide(L)'
;VLGDSIIKDEVYSFTVNALADIKQAQKGAKVELKVDTGMHRNGIVLDELDEALALIKEQSLDLVGVMTHYRSADELSSELFWQQKQFETVKQRVKKAGFTNVRVHSHNSATILRTKNFDEDLVRVGIGAYGYNELPDCFDGVALRPVMSLYAKKVSTRVLKAGERIGYGGDFIATDNMTVSTYDLGYGDGWCRGDST
;
A
#
# COMPACT_ATOMS: atom_id res chain seq x y z
N VAL A 1 5.41 0.80 -13.69
CA VAL A 1 6.59 1.53 -14.16
C VAL A 1 6.07 2.85 -14.68
N LEU A 2 6.37 3.95 -13.99
CA LEU A 2 5.97 5.30 -14.39
C LEU A 2 6.97 5.77 -15.47
N GLY A 3 6.47 6.05 -16.66
CA GLY A 3 7.25 6.66 -17.73
C GLY A 3 7.77 5.75 -18.84
N ASP A 4 7.56 4.44 -18.73
CA ASP A 4 7.93 3.51 -19.81
C ASP A 4 6.76 3.26 -20.76
N SER A 5 7.06 2.97 -22.02
CA SER A 5 6.06 2.65 -23.02
C SER A 5 5.30 1.39 -22.63
N ILE A 6 3.97 1.45 -22.67
CA ILE A 6 3.10 0.29 -22.51
C ILE A 6 3.13 -0.50 -23.81
N ILE A 7 3.83 -1.62 -23.81
CA ILE A 7 4.06 -2.46 -24.99
C ILE A 7 3.17 -3.71 -24.96
N LYS A 8 3.02 -4.33 -26.13
CA LYS A 8 2.42 -5.66 -26.19
C LYS A 8 3.43 -6.69 -25.68
N ASP A 9 3.04 -7.44 -24.65
CA ASP A 9 3.86 -8.47 -24.03
C ASP A 9 3.00 -9.69 -23.66
N GLU A 10 3.56 -10.90 -23.77
CA GLU A 10 2.81 -12.14 -23.50
C GLU A 10 2.78 -12.46 -21.97
N VAL A 11 3.78 -11.98 -21.23
CA VAL A 11 3.96 -12.30 -19.80
C VAL A 11 3.40 -11.18 -18.92
N TYR A 12 3.62 -9.92 -19.29
CA TYR A 12 3.31 -8.78 -18.43
C TYR A 12 1.99 -8.10 -18.79
N SER A 13 1.28 -7.62 -17.78
CA SER A 13 0.22 -6.62 -17.89
C SER A 13 0.69 -5.30 -17.26
N PHE A 14 0.22 -4.18 -17.79
CA PHE A 14 0.63 -2.85 -17.36
C PHE A 14 -0.54 -2.12 -16.71
N THR A 15 -0.31 -1.50 -15.56
CA THR A 15 -1.33 -0.66 -14.95
C THR A 15 -1.46 0.67 -15.67
N VAL A 16 -2.67 1.00 -16.12
CA VAL A 16 -3.01 2.30 -16.68
C VAL A 16 -3.71 3.15 -15.62
N ASN A 17 -3.25 4.37 -15.43
CA ASN A 17 -3.67 5.29 -14.37
C ASN A 17 -4.32 6.57 -14.91
N ALA A 18 -4.15 6.86 -16.19
CA ALA A 18 -4.66 8.06 -16.85
C ALA A 18 -5.10 7.74 -18.28
N LEU A 19 -5.97 8.58 -18.86
CA LEU A 19 -6.38 8.46 -20.26
C LEU A 19 -5.18 8.55 -21.22
N ALA A 20 -4.15 9.31 -20.84
CA ALA A 20 -2.92 9.41 -21.61
C ALA A 20 -2.17 8.09 -21.72
N ASP A 21 -2.14 7.28 -20.65
CA ASP A 21 -1.50 5.95 -20.67
C ASP A 21 -2.18 5.04 -21.69
N ILE A 22 -3.53 5.08 -21.73
CA ILE A 22 -4.32 4.29 -22.67
C ILE A 22 -4.05 4.71 -24.11
N LYS A 23 -3.99 6.03 -24.38
CA LYS A 23 -3.74 6.59 -25.72
C LYS A 23 -2.33 6.26 -26.25
N GLN A 24 -1.37 6.09 -25.37
CA GLN A 24 0.04 5.80 -25.71
C GLN A 24 0.34 4.30 -25.72
N ALA A 25 -0.56 3.46 -25.23
CA ALA A 25 -0.34 2.02 -25.16
C ALA A 25 -0.31 1.38 -26.55
N GLN A 26 0.59 0.44 -26.76
CA GLN A 26 0.68 -0.34 -27.98
C GLN A 26 -0.57 -1.21 -28.16
N LYS A 27 -1.10 -1.24 -29.36
CA LYS A 27 -2.24 -2.10 -29.70
C LYS A 27 -2.03 -3.55 -29.28
N GLY A 28 -3.01 -4.14 -28.60
CA GLY A 28 -2.96 -5.51 -28.07
C GLY A 28 -2.15 -5.67 -26.78
N ALA A 29 -1.68 -4.57 -26.15
CA ALA A 29 -1.07 -4.65 -24.85
C ALA A 29 -2.09 -5.09 -23.79
N LYS A 30 -1.65 -5.94 -22.85
CA LYS A 30 -2.45 -6.35 -21.69
C LYS A 30 -2.40 -5.23 -20.64
N VAL A 31 -3.56 -4.72 -20.29
CA VAL A 31 -3.67 -3.60 -19.33
C VAL A 31 -4.55 -3.93 -18.14
N GLU A 32 -4.19 -3.38 -16.99
CA GLU A 32 -5.01 -3.36 -15.79
C GLU A 32 -5.43 -1.93 -15.49
N LEU A 33 -6.73 -1.68 -15.54
CA LEU A 33 -7.30 -0.37 -15.30
C LEU A 33 -7.35 -0.08 -13.82
N LYS A 34 -6.59 0.92 -13.38
CA LYS A 34 -6.69 1.43 -12.02
C LYS A 34 -7.69 2.56 -11.96
N VAL A 35 -8.70 2.42 -11.07
CA VAL A 35 -9.73 3.43 -10.85
C VAL A 35 -9.55 4.04 -9.45
N ASP A 36 -9.56 5.35 -9.39
CA ASP A 36 -9.53 6.08 -8.12
C ASP A 36 -10.93 6.14 -7.51
N THR A 37 -11.14 5.42 -6.43
CA THR A 37 -12.39 5.40 -5.67
C THR A 37 -12.29 6.16 -4.36
N GLY A 38 -11.22 6.96 -4.16
CA GLY A 38 -11.06 7.79 -2.97
C GLY A 38 -9.67 7.80 -2.36
N MET A 39 -8.67 7.11 -2.95
CA MET A 39 -7.28 7.21 -2.52
C MET A 39 -6.62 8.51 -2.95
N HIS A 40 -7.05 9.12 -4.06
CA HIS A 40 -6.58 10.39 -4.64
C HIS A 40 -5.07 10.50 -4.83
N ARG A 41 -4.46 9.37 -5.20
CA ARG A 41 -3.02 9.29 -5.47
C ARG A 41 -2.72 9.08 -6.96
N ASN A 42 -3.40 8.15 -7.59
CA ASN A 42 -3.37 7.86 -9.03
C ASN A 42 -4.54 6.94 -9.41
N GLY A 43 -4.85 6.86 -10.68
CA GLY A 43 -5.96 6.09 -11.25
C GLY A 43 -6.94 7.00 -11.98
N ILE A 44 -7.69 6.40 -12.91
CA ILE A 44 -8.79 7.05 -13.62
C ILE A 44 -9.86 7.47 -12.61
N VAL A 45 -10.29 8.71 -12.66
CA VAL A 45 -11.42 9.19 -11.84
C VAL A 45 -12.73 8.62 -12.35
N LEU A 46 -13.73 8.50 -11.45
CA LEU A 46 -15.01 7.86 -11.80
C LEU A 46 -15.74 8.53 -12.98
N ASP A 47 -15.59 9.84 -13.14
CA ASP A 47 -16.21 10.58 -14.23
C ASP A 47 -15.59 10.27 -15.60
N GLU A 48 -14.30 9.91 -15.65
CA GLU A 48 -13.57 9.51 -16.85
C GLU A 48 -13.66 8.00 -17.17
N LEU A 49 -14.30 7.20 -16.30
CA LEU A 49 -14.29 5.75 -16.44
C LEU A 49 -14.89 5.28 -17.77
N ASP A 50 -16.00 5.83 -18.22
CA ASP A 50 -16.64 5.41 -19.48
C ASP A 50 -15.78 5.80 -20.69
N GLU A 51 -15.12 6.98 -20.66
CA GLU A 51 -14.15 7.39 -21.68
C GLU A 51 -12.96 6.41 -21.70
N ALA A 52 -12.41 6.07 -20.54
CA ALA A 52 -11.31 5.12 -20.45
C ALA A 52 -11.66 3.75 -21.04
N LEU A 53 -12.85 3.23 -20.72
CA LEU A 53 -13.32 1.95 -21.25
C LEU A 53 -13.56 1.99 -22.78
N ALA A 54 -14.04 3.13 -23.29
CA ALA A 54 -14.20 3.33 -24.74
C ALA A 54 -12.82 3.38 -25.44
N LEU A 55 -11.88 4.13 -24.90
CA LEU A 55 -10.51 4.23 -25.42
C LEU A 55 -9.77 2.88 -25.41
N ILE A 56 -9.94 2.05 -24.37
CA ILE A 56 -9.35 0.71 -24.31
C ILE A 56 -9.84 -0.13 -25.51
N LYS A 57 -11.13 -0.04 -25.86
CA LYS A 57 -11.66 -0.72 -27.05
C LYS A 57 -11.15 -0.14 -28.36
N GLU A 58 -11.17 1.18 -28.48
CA GLU A 58 -10.70 1.90 -29.67
C GLU A 58 -9.25 1.56 -29.98
N GLN A 59 -8.38 1.57 -28.95
CA GLN A 59 -6.97 1.21 -29.07
C GLN A 59 -6.74 -0.31 -29.18
N SER A 60 -7.81 -1.11 -29.13
CA SER A 60 -7.74 -2.58 -29.15
C SER A 60 -6.79 -3.14 -28.10
N LEU A 61 -6.82 -2.59 -26.88
CA LEU A 61 -6.07 -3.11 -25.74
C LEU A 61 -6.80 -4.31 -25.13
N ASP A 62 -6.04 -5.20 -24.51
CA ASP A 62 -6.57 -6.33 -23.76
C ASP A 62 -6.74 -5.95 -22.30
N LEU A 63 -7.94 -5.62 -21.87
CA LEU A 63 -8.24 -5.32 -20.47
C LEU A 63 -8.30 -6.60 -19.67
N VAL A 64 -7.24 -6.95 -18.99
CA VAL A 64 -7.10 -8.18 -18.19
C VAL A 64 -7.43 -8.01 -16.71
N GLY A 65 -7.47 -6.76 -16.20
CA GLY A 65 -7.77 -6.48 -14.80
C GLY A 65 -8.37 -5.10 -14.57
N VAL A 66 -9.12 -4.98 -13.47
CA VAL A 66 -9.59 -3.71 -12.91
C VAL A 66 -9.33 -3.69 -11.41
N MET A 67 -8.80 -2.57 -10.93
CA MET A 67 -8.44 -2.43 -9.53
C MET A 67 -8.71 -1.04 -8.95
N THR A 68 -8.81 -1.01 -7.63
CA THR A 68 -8.70 0.20 -6.82
C THR A 68 -7.75 -0.02 -5.65
N HIS A 69 -7.52 1.01 -4.84
CA HIS A 69 -6.75 0.91 -3.60
C HIS A 69 -7.48 1.63 -2.46
N TYR A 70 -7.69 0.94 -1.36
CA TYR A 70 -8.39 1.51 -0.21
C TYR A 70 -7.44 2.35 0.64
N ARG A 71 -7.90 3.56 1.00
CA ARG A 71 -7.13 4.55 1.78
C ARG A 71 -7.06 4.21 3.26
N SER A 72 -8.22 3.94 3.85
CA SER A 72 -8.41 3.84 5.30
C SER A 72 -8.97 2.46 5.71
N ALA A 73 -8.39 1.39 5.15
CA ALA A 73 -8.81 0.04 5.49
C ALA A 73 -8.35 -0.40 6.89
N ASP A 74 -7.32 0.24 7.40
CA ASP A 74 -6.71 0.08 8.73
C ASP A 74 -7.36 0.95 9.82
N GLU A 75 -8.31 1.82 9.45
CA GLU A 75 -8.96 2.74 10.37
C GLU A 75 -10.38 2.31 10.76
N LEU A 76 -10.84 2.75 11.95
CA LEU A 76 -12.23 2.65 12.40
C LEU A 76 -13.06 3.78 11.80
N SER A 77 -13.30 3.71 10.49
CA SER A 77 -14.10 4.69 9.77
C SER A 77 -15.06 4.02 8.78
N SER A 78 -16.01 4.78 8.26
CA SER A 78 -16.92 4.33 7.20
C SER A 78 -16.28 4.41 5.79
N GLU A 79 -15.08 4.96 5.66
CA GLU A 79 -14.39 5.22 4.39
C GLU A 79 -14.20 3.95 3.56
N LEU A 80 -13.80 2.85 4.19
CA LEU A 80 -13.65 1.57 3.50
C LEU A 80 -14.94 1.15 2.81
N PHE A 81 -16.06 1.20 3.52
CA PHE A 81 -17.36 0.78 2.97
C PHE A 81 -17.83 1.71 1.84
N TRP A 82 -17.55 3.01 1.97
CA TRP A 82 -17.84 3.97 0.91
C TRP A 82 -17.02 3.67 -0.34
N GLN A 83 -15.70 3.45 -0.22
CA GLN A 83 -14.84 3.08 -1.35
C GLN A 83 -15.24 1.73 -1.96
N GLN A 84 -15.62 0.74 -1.16
CA GLN A 84 -16.13 -0.55 -1.65
C GLN A 84 -17.38 -0.36 -2.50
N LYS A 85 -18.32 0.49 -2.06
CA LYS A 85 -19.53 0.82 -2.83
C LYS A 85 -19.20 1.51 -4.15
N GLN A 86 -18.24 2.43 -4.17
CA GLN A 86 -17.76 3.05 -5.41
C GLN A 86 -17.14 2.02 -6.35
N PHE A 87 -16.31 1.12 -5.81
CA PHE A 87 -15.68 0.09 -6.62
C PHE A 87 -16.69 -0.93 -7.16
N GLU A 88 -17.75 -1.23 -6.44
CA GLU A 88 -18.85 -2.04 -6.96
C GLU A 88 -19.50 -1.38 -8.19
N THR A 89 -19.71 -0.08 -8.17
CA THR A 89 -20.18 0.69 -9.33
C THR A 89 -19.20 0.58 -10.51
N VAL A 90 -17.90 0.63 -10.24
CA VAL A 90 -16.86 0.42 -11.26
C VAL A 90 -16.99 -0.95 -11.92
N LYS A 91 -17.10 -2.02 -11.12
CA LYS A 91 -17.27 -3.41 -11.62
C LYS A 91 -18.50 -3.53 -12.54
N GLN A 92 -19.62 -2.91 -12.14
CA GLN A 92 -20.84 -2.91 -12.94
C GLN A 92 -20.66 -2.15 -14.26
N ARG A 93 -19.99 -1.00 -14.27
CA ARG A 93 -19.73 -0.22 -15.49
C ARG A 93 -18.78 -0.97 -16.44
N VAL A 94 -17.73 -1.60 -15.92
CA VAL A 94 -16.79 -2.45 -16.69
C VAL A 94 -17.56 -3.61 -17.37
N LYS A 95 -18.40 -4.31 -16.61
CA LYS A 95 -19.25 -5.39 -17.15
C LYS A 95 -20.23 -4.88 -18.19
N LYS A 96 -20.91 -3.76 -17.95
CA LYS A 96 -21.85 -3.11 -18.89
C LYS A 96 -21.14 -2.69 -20.17
N ALA A 97 -19.89 -2.26 -20.08
CA ALA A 97 -19.06 -1.96 -21.25
C ALA A 97 -18.64 -3.23 -22.03
N GLY A 98 -19.02 -4.42 -21.61
CA GLY A 98 -18.76 -5.69 -22.31
C GLY A 98 -17.44 -6.37 -21.96
N PHE A 99 -16.76 -5.91 -20.93
CA PHE A 99 -15.57 -6.57 -20.40
C PHE A 99 -16.00 -7.59 -19.32
N THR A 100 -16.09 -8.86 -19.68
CA THR A 100 -16.64 -9.92 -18.80
C THR A 100 -15.59 -10.86 -18.23
N ASN A 101 -14.40 -10.89 -18.82
CA ASN A 101 -13.29 -11.75 -18.37
C ASN A 101 -12.13 -10.89 -17.85
N VAL A 102 -12.41 -10.10 -16.80
CA VAL A 102 -11.48 -9.12 -16.23
C VAL A 102 -11.26 -9.47 -14.76
N ARG A 103 -10.02 -9.66 -14.35
CA ARG A 103 -9.67 -9.87 -12.94
C ARG A 103 -10.03 -8.64 -12.10
N VAL A 104 -10.58 -8.89 -10.93
CA VAL A 104 -10.96 -7.83 -9.98
C VAL A 104 -10.08 -7.91 -8.75
N HIS A 105 -9.51 -6.79 -8.34
CA HIS A 105 -8.72 -6.74 -7.10
C HIS A 105 -8.68 -5.36 -6.45
N SER A 106 -9.02 -5.31 -5.16
CA SER A 106 -9.00 -4.09 -4.35
C SER A 106 -8.28 -4.28 -3.00
N HIS A 107 -8.23 -5.50 -2.50
CA HIS A 107 -7.78 -5.81 -1.15
C HIS A 107 -6.27 -5.59 -0.95
N ASN A 108 -5.93 -4.73 0.02
CA ASN A 108 -4.59 -4.56 0.58
C ASN A 108 -4.43 -5.39 1.87
N SER A 109 -3.29 -5.31 2.55
CA SER A 109 -3.02 -6.07 3.78
C SER A 109 -4.10 -5.87 4.85
N ALA A 110 -4.49 -4.63 5.13
CA ALA A 110 -5.49 -4.32 6.15
C ALA A 110 -6.86 -4.90 5.78
N THR A 111 -7.29 -4.77 4.52
CA THR A 111 -8.56 -5.33 4.08
C THR A 111 -8.57 -6.85 4.18
N ILE A 112 -7.48 -7.53 3.81
CA ILE A 112 -7.34 -8.99 3.93
C ILE A 112 -7.51 -9.45 5.37
N LEU A 113 -6.82 -8.79 6.29
CA LEU A 113 -6.86 -9.15 7.72
C LEU A 113 -8.21 -8.82 8.38
N ARG A 114 -8.92 -7.82 7.85
CA ARG A 114 -10.22 -7.37 8.36
C ARG A 114 -11.40 -8.15 7.81
N THR A 115 -11.28 -8.69 6.59
CA THR A 115 -12.38 -9.31 5.85
C THR A 115 -12.33 -10.84 5.98
N LYS A 116 -13.46 -11.45 6.32
CA LYS A 116 -13.58 -12.92 6.41
C LYS A 116 -13.94 -13.60 5.08
N ASN A 117 -14.49 -12.84 4.13
CA ASN A 117 -14.95 -13.34 2.84
C ASN A 117 -14.26 -12.62 1.69
N PHE A 118 -13.77 -13.38 0.73
CA PHE A 118 -13.17 -12.88 -0.50
C PHE A 118 -14.01 -13.30 -1.69
N ASP A 119 -14.35 -12.33 -2.53
CA ASP A 119 -15.06 -12.53 -3.80
C ASP A 119 -14.28 -11.91 -4.98
N GLU A 120 -13.00 -11.63 -4.77
CA GLU A 120 -12.09 -11.05 -5.76
C GLU A 120 -11.04 -12.05 -6.23
N ASP A 121 -10.50 -11.82 -7.43
CA ASP A 121 -9.58 -12.76 -8.08
C ASP A 121 -8.17 -12.69 -7.52
N LEU A 122 -7.76 -11.52 -6.97
CA LEU A 122 -6.42 -11.28 -6.45
C LEU A 122 -6.44 -10.39 -5.20
N VAL A 123 -5.38 -10.51 -4.42
CA VAL A 123 -5.08 -9.64 -3.29
C VAL A 123 -3.67 -9.04 -3.44
N ARG A 124 -3.46 -7.84 -2.88
CA ARG A 124 -2.17 -7.15 -2.93
C ARG A 124 -1.62 -6.97 -1.51
N VAL A 125 -0.90 -7.98 -1.06
CA VAL A 125 -0.29 -7.98 0.28
C VAL A 125 0.95 -7.08 0.27
N GLY A 126 0.96 -6.09 1.15
CA GLY A 126 2.10 -5.22 1.41
C GLY A 126 2.70 -5.50 2.79
N ILE A 127 2.43 -4.61 3.75
CA ILE A 127 2.99 -4.68 5.11
C ILE A 127 2.70 -6.00 5.83
N GLY A 128 1.55 -6.62 5.56
CA GLY A 128 1.20 -7.94 6.11
C GLY A 128 2.16 -9.06 5.73
N ALA A 129 2.81 -8.99 4.55
CA ALA A 129 3.83 -9.95 4.14
C ALA A 129 5.12 -9.83 4.96
N TYR A 130 5.36 -8.67 5.56
CA TYR A 130 6.47 -8.43 6.49
C TYR A 130 6.14 -8.81 7.93
N GLY A 131 4.92 -9.28 8.18
CA GLY A 131 4.50 -9.75 9.51
C GLY A 131 3.94 -8.67 10.42
N TYR A 132 3.50 -7.54 9.86
CA TYR A 132 2.91 -6.46 10.63
C TYR A 132 1.40 -6.36 10.37
N ASN A 133 0.65 -6.23 11.46
CA ASN A 133 -0.78 -5.96 11.47
C ASN A 133 -1.00 -4.54 12.03
N GLU A 134 -1.54 -3.65 11.21
CA GLU A 134 -1.82 -2.25 11.58
C GLU A 134 -3.29 -2.03 11.95
N LEU A 135 -4.09 -3.11 12.02
CA LEU A 135 -5.49 -2.99 12.42
C LEU A 135 -5.60 -2.64 13.91
N PRO A 136 -6.62 -1.82 14.29
CA PRO A 136 -6.99 -1.64 15.68
C PRO A 136 -7.31 -2.95 16.39
N ASP A 137 -7.02 -3.02 17.69
CA ASP A 137 -7.16 -4.22 18.54
C ASP A 137 -8.58 -4.82 18.57
N CYS A 138 -9.60 -4.03 18.22
CA CYS A 138 -10.99 -4.52 18.15
C CYS A 138 -11.27 -5.47 16.98
N PHE A 139 -10.35 -5.60 16.03
CA PHE A 139 -10.44 -6.62 14.99
C PHE A 139 -9.72 -7.89 15.49
N ASP A 140 -10.42 -9.01 15.50
CA ASP A 140 -9.84 -10.32 15.80
C ASP A 140 -8.70 -10.61 14.80
N GLY A 141 -7.50 -10.24 15.19
CA GLY A 141 -6.33 -10.25 14.32
C GLY A 141 -5.76 -11.64 14.14
N VAL A 142 -5.37 -11.96 12.92
CA VAL A 142 -4.46 -13.07 12.65
C VAL A 142 -3.10 -12.70 13.24
N ALA A 143 -2.55 -13.57 14.09
CA ALA A 143 -1.20 -13.37 14.61
C ALA A 143 -0.18 -13.51 13.48
N LEU A 144 0.38 -12.39 13.05
CA LEU A 144 1.47 -12.34 12.09
C LEU A 144 2.82 -12.44 12.82
N ARG A 145 3.85 -12.92 12.12
CA ARG A 145 5.21 -12.97 12.64
C ARG A 145 6.11 -12.04 11.83
N PRO A 146 6.75 -11.04 12.47
CA PRO A 146 7.72 -10.20 11.77
C PRO A 146 8.81 -11.04 11.12
N VAL A 147 9.13 -10.74 9.88
CA VAL A 147 10.14 -11.47 9.09
C VAL A 147 11.52 -10.82 9.18
N MET A 148 11.60 -9.61 9.75
CA MET A 148 12.84 -8.85 9.88
C MET A 148 13.22 -8.71 11.37
N SER A 149 14.50 -8.89 11.68
CA SER A 149 15.08 -8.60 12.98
C SER A 149 16.31 -7.72 12.79
N LEU A 150 16.45 -6.72 13.65
CA LEU A 150 17.62 -5.84 13.68
C LEU A 150 18.48 -6.23 14.86
N TYR A 151 19.78 -6.43 14.61
CA TYR A 151 20.75 -6.77 15.63
C TYR A 151 21.83 -5.68 15.69
N ALA A 152 22.22 -5.30 16.90
CA ALA A 152 23.31 -4.38 17.14
C ALA A 152 24.18 -4.90 18.30
N LYS A 153 25.50 -4.68 18.22
CA LYS A 153 26.43 -5.08 19.26
C LYS A 153 26.50 -4.01 20.33
N LYS A 154 26.35 -4.40 21.57
CA LYS A 154 26.59 -3.50 22.70
C LYS A 154 28.09 -3.22 22.85
N VAL A 155 28.48 -1.95 22.72
CA VAL A 155 29.90 -1.52 22.77
C VAL A 155 30.31 -0.95 24.13
N SER A 156 29.37 -0.41 24.91
CA SER A 156 29.65 0.07 26.26
C SER A 156 28.40 0.06 27.14
N THR A 157 28.63 0.08 28.44
CA THR A 157 27.61 0.24 29.47
C THR A 157 28.14 1.11 30.59
N ARG A 158 27.32 2.04 31.10
CA ARG A 158 27.65 2.88 32.24
C ARG A 158 26.44 3.16 33.12
N VAL A 159 26.68 3.54 34.34
CA VAL A 159 25.66 4.09 35.24
C VAL A 159 25.57 5.58 35.00
N LEU A 160 24.38 6.10 34.78
CA LEU A 160 24.04 7.51 34.76
C LEU A 160 23.32 7.82 36.07
N LYS A 161 23.83 8.78 36.85
CA LYS A 161 23.21 9.13 38.13
C LYS A 161 22.03 10.08 37.93
N ALA A 162 21.12 10.09 38.89
CA ALA A 162 20.02 11.05 38.90
C ALA A 162 20.53 12.49 38.73
N GLY A 163 19.92 13.24 37.81
CA GLY A 163 20.30 14.61 37.46
C GLY A 163 21.39 14.71 36.39
N GLU A 164 22.08 13.64 36.03
CA GLU A 164 23.06 13.67 34.94
C GLU A 164 22.37 13.68 33.58
N ARG A 165 23.05 14.28 32.60
CA ARG A 165 22.57 14.44 31.22
C ARG A 165 23.35 13.55 30.27
N ILE A 166 22.70 13.07 29.20
CA ILE A 166 23.33 12.23 28.19
C ILE A 166 23.10 12.77 26.78
N GLY A 167 24.10 12.58 25.92
CA GLY A 167 24.06 12.88 24.51
C GLY A 167 24.34 14.35 24.16
N TYR A 168 24.25 14.64 22.86
CA TYR A 168 24.41 16.01 22.35
C TYR A 168 23.26 16.88 22.86
N GLY A 169 23.59 18.10 23.34
CA GLY A 169 22.61 19.00 23.94
C GLY A 169 22.19 18.63 25.36
N GLY A 170 22.40 17.38 25.78
CA GLY A 170 21.98 16.91 27.10
C GLY A 170 20.46 16.93 27.29
N ASP A 171 19.71 16.66 26.24
CA ASP A 171 18.25 16.77 26.23
C ASP A 171 17.58 15.75 27.16
N PHE A 172 18.19 14.57 27.29
CA PHE A 172 17.74 13.57 28.25
C PHE A 172 18.42 13.78 29.61
N ILE A 173 17.63 13.90 30.66
CA ILE A 173 18.09 14.03 32.06
C ILE A 173 17.63 12.79 32.83
N ALA A 174 18.56 12.10 33.49
CA ALA A 174 18.24 10.95 34.32
C ALA A 174 17.39 11.36 35.52
N THR A 175 16.21 10.82 35.68
CA THR A 175 15.35 11.04 36.85
C THR A 175 15.84 10.25 38.07
N ASP A 176 16.43 9.08 37.80
CA ASP A 176 16.96 8.14 38.80
C ASP A 176 18.32 7.60 38.32
N ASN A 177 19.02 6.86 39.19
CA ASN A 177 20.21 6.12 38.78
C ASN A 177 19.80 5.03 37.78
N MET A 178 20.32 5.10 36.58
CA MET A 178 19.96 4.17 35.49
C MET A 178 21.18 3.62 34.78
N THR A 179 21.04 2.45 34.17
CA THR A 179 22.08 1.86 33.32
C THR A 179 21.82 2.25 31.87
N VAL A 180 22.84 2.86 31.25
CA VAL A 180 22.79 3.24 29.82
C VAL A 180 23.78 2.38 29.05
N SER A 181 23.33 1.87 27.90
CA SER A 181 24.16 1.08 26.98
C SER A 181 24.27 1.77 25.62
N THR A 182 25.47 1.72 25.06
CA THR A 182 25.75 2.20 23.69
C THR A 182 25.89 1.02 22.76
N TYR A 183 25.30 1.11 21.59
CA TYR A 183 25.32 0.09 20.53
C TYR A 183 26.03 0.62 19.30
N ASP A 184 26.56 -0.27 18.46
CA ASP A 184 27.27 0.03 17.20
C ASP A 184 26.30 0.28 16.02
N LEU A 185 25.17 0.88 16.31
CA LEU A 185 24.13 1.23 15.35
C LEU A 185 23.76 2.71 15.55
N GLY A 186 23.71 3.47 14.47
CA GLY A 186 23.39 4.88 14.54
C GLY A 186 22.89 5.45 13.21
N TYR A 187 22.76 6.76 13.15
CA TYR A 187 22.26 7.46 11.95
C TYR A 187 23.19 7.30 10.74
N GLY A 188 24.47 6.99 10.93
CA GLY A 188 25.41 6.60 9.85
C GLY A 188 25.03 5.31 9.16
N ASP A 189 24.26 4.45 9.83
CA ASP A 189 23.72 3.18 9.31
C ASP A 189 22.29 3.32 8.78
N GLY A 190 21.77 4.53 8.66
CA GLY A 190 20.41 4.81 8.22
C GLY A 190 19.37 4.85 9.35
N TRP A 191 19.78 4.77 10.62
CA TRP A 191 18.86 4.94 11.74
C TRP A 191 18.41 6.40 11.86
N CYS A 192 17.10 6.65 11.91
CA CYS A 192 16.58 8.01 11.98
C CYS A 192 17.00 8.69 13.29
N ARG A 193 17.47 9.96 13.20
CA ARG A 193 17.72 10.81 14.35
C ARG A 193 16.43 11.55 14.67
N GLY A 194 15.93 11.40 15.88
CA GLY A 194 14.91 12.32 16.36
C GLY A 194 13.68 11.73 17.01
N ASP A 195 13.52 10.44 17.03
CA ASP A 195 12.37 9.85 17.73
C ASP A 195 12.81 9.11 18.99
N SER A 196 13.21 9.91 19.98
CA SER A 196 13.23 9.48 21.37
C SER A 196 11.92 9.95 22.02
N THR A 197 10.90 9.13 21.95
CA THR A 197 9.75 9.24 22.84
C THR A 197 9.97 8.36 24.05
#